data_2f0a9f71e27e51bd6fa0a5671a31c4ea
#
_entry.id   2f0a9f71e27e51bd6fa0a5671a31c4ea
#
_cell.length_a   1.000
_cell.length_b   1.000
_cell.length_c   1.000
_cell.angle_alpha   90.00
_cell.angle_beta   90.00
_cell.angle_gamma   90.00
#
_symmetry.space_group_name_H-M   'P 1'
#
loop_
_entity.id
_entity.type
_entity.pdbx_description
1 polymer ?
#
loop_
_entity_poly.entity_id
_entity_poly.type
_entity_poly.pdbx_seq_one_letter_code
_entity_poly.pdbx_strand_id
1 'polypeptide(L)'
;VASNSSARPACRRAIRALILAFLCTAITARSIAELPVPLLNSVTPMGGKIGTETEVTIVGADLDEADALHFSHPGITATLKSPNHFAVKIAPEVLVGSYDVRVVGKLGISNPRTFVAGDRPEITRTKAHDKPEAAVEVPMGSVFNGNVTAAASDYFKFPAKKGERVLIVCATKEIDSRMSPALAVHDAAGR
;
A
#
# COMPACT_ATOMS: atom_id res chain seq x y z
N VAL A 1 -32.57 44.32 -67.50
CA VAL A 1 -32.86 43.60 -66.30
C VAL A 1 -31.53 43.12 -65.69
N ALA A 2 -31.02 43.85 -64.69
CA ALA A 2 -29.80 43.49 -63.98
C ALA A 2 -30.17 42.85 -62.66
N SER A 3 -29.83 41.58 -62.48
CA SER A 3 -30.06 40.86 -61.26
C SER A 3 -28.89 40.99 -60.28
N ASN A 4 -29.21 41.49 -59.14
CA ASN A 4 -28.34 41.78 -58.04
C ASN A 4 -27.94 40.48 -57.31
N SER A 5 -26.66 40.08 -57.40
CA SER A 5 -26.17 38.82 -56.81
C SER A 5 -24.93 39.03 -55.91
N SER A 6 -24.76 40.17 -55.25
CA SER A 6 -23.56 40.50 -54.47
C SER A 6 -23.65 40.37 -52.95
N ALA A 7 -24.81 39.89 -52.38
CA ALA A 7 -25.03 39.85 -50.95
C ALA A 7 -24.61 38.50 -50.25
N ARG A 8 -24.27 37.48 -51.02
CA ARG A 8 -24.00 36.14 -50.48
C ARG A 8 -22.60 35.88 -49.85
N PRO A 9 -21.49 36.53 -50.21
CA PRO A 9 -20.20 36.24 -49.61
C PRO A 9 -20.01 36.85 -48.21
N ALA A 10 -20.63 38.01 -47.92
CA ALA A 10 -20.50 38.68 -46.62
C ALA A 10 -21.15 37.87 -45.46
N CYS A 11 -22.32 37.31 -45.70
CA CYS A 11 -23.03 36.52 -44.72
C CYS A 11 -22.29 35.22 -44.35
N ARG A 12 -21.68 34.54 -45.33
CA ARG A 12 -20.84 33.35 -45.08
C ARG A 12 -19.56 33.63 -44.27
N ARG A 13 -18.94 34.82 -44.45
CA ARG A 13 -17.78 35.25 -43.68
C ARG A 13 -18.16 35.57 -42.24
N ALA A 14 -19.30 36.23 -42.01
CA ALA A 14 -19.80 36.51 -40.67
C ALA A 14 -20.14 35.27 -39.89
N ILE A 15 -20.80 34.25 -40.51
CA ILE A 15 -21.16 32.96 -39.88
C ILE A 15 -19.88 32.18 -39.52
N ARG A 16 -18.86 32.15 -40.39
CA ARG A 16 -17.59 31.51 -40.12
C ARG A 16 -16.83 32.18 -38.97
N ALA A 17 -16.83 33.49 -38.86
CA ALA A 17 -16.22 34.24 -37.76
C ALA A 17 -16.95 33.98 -36.42
N LEU A 18 -18.27 33.88 -36.44
CA LEU A 18 -19.07 33.56 -35.26
C LEU A 18 -18.84 32.12 -34.79
N ILE A 19 -18.74 31.16 -35.70
CA ILE A 19 -18.41 29.75 -35.35
C ILE A 19 -16.99 29.64 -34.79
N LEU A 20 -16.01 30.38 -35.36
CA LEU A 20 -14.66 30.36 -34.83
C LEU A 20 -14.55 31.03 -33.45
N ALA A 21 -15.28 32.10 -33.21
CA ALA A 21 -15.35 32.75 -31.90
C ALA A 21 -16.02 31.88 -30.85
N PHE A 22 -17.08 31.12 -31.23
CA PHE A 22 -17.75 30.17 -30.32
C PHE A 22 -16.89 28.95 -30.04
N LEU A 23 -16.08 28.51 -31.02
CA LEU A 23 -15.13 27.40 -30.82
C LEU A 23 -13.98 27.77 -29.88
N CYS A 24 -13.50 29.02 -29.92
CA CYS A 24 -12.46 29.53 -29.02
C CYS A 24 -12.94 29.68 -27.57
N THR A 25 -14.21 29.99 -27.34
CA THR A 25 -14.75 30.10 -25.96
C THR A 25 -15.04 28.75 -25.31
N ALA A 26 -15.19 27.67 -26.09
CA ALA A 26 -15.42 26.31 -25.56
C ALA A 26 -14.15 25.63 -25.03
N ILE A 27 -12.95 26.16 -25.25
CA ILE A 27 -11.67 25.54 -24.90
C ILE A 27 -11.15 26.01 -23.51
N THR A 28 -11.85 26.86 -22.80
CA THR A 28 -11.52 27.15 -21.40
C THR A 28 -12.09 26.07 -20.47
N ALA A 29 -11.79 24.80 -20.75
CA ALA A 29 -11.90 23.77 -19.74
C ALA A 29 -10.93 24.17 -18.62
N ARG A 30 -11.44 24.71 -17.53
CA ARG A 30 -10.67 24.91 -16.31
C ARG A 30 -10.21 23.52 -15.87
N SER A 31 -8.97 23.18 -16.16
CA SER A 31 -8.30 22.08 -15.49
C SER A 31 -8.24 22.49 -14.02
N ILE A 32 -9.17 21.99 -13.23
CA ILE A 32 -9.04 22.04 -11.78
C ILE A 32 -7.93 21.04 -11.49
N ALA A 33 -6.71 21.55 -11.30
CA ALA A 33 -5.64 20.75 -10.76
C ALA A 33 -6.06 20.37 -9.33
N GLU A 34 -6.46 19.12 -9.14
CA GLU A 34 -6.68 18.57 -7.82
C GLU A 34 -5.34 18.57 -7.07
N LEU A 35 -5.32 19.13 -5.87
CA LEU A 35 -4.11 19.11 -5.06
C LEU A 35 -3.76 17.65 -4.75
N PRO A 36 -2.49 17.24 -4.90
CA PRO A 36 -2.07 15.89 -4.56
C PRO A 36 -2.36 15.63 -3.08
N VAL A 37 -2.94 14.47 -2.80
CA VAL A 37 -3.29 14.03 -1.44
C VAL A 37 -2.45 12.81 -1.11
N PRO A 38 -1.57 12.88 -0.10
CA PRO A 38 -0.76 11.74 0.30
C PRO A 38 -1.62 10.53 0.65
N LEU A 39 -1.38 9.41 -0.01
CA LEU A 39 -2.09 8.16 0.20
C LEU A 39 -1.10 7.04 0.50
N LEU A 40 -1.10 6.55 1.74
CA LEU A 40 -0.32 5.39 2.14
C LEU A 40 -1.10 4.11 1.81
N ASN A 41 -0.59 3.30 0.89
CA ASN A 41 -1.23 2.06 0.47
C ASN A 41 -0.78 0.88 1.32
N SER A 42 0.52 0.77 1.60
CA SER A 42 1.06 -0.32 2.42
C SER A 42 2.36 0.07 3.11
N VAL A 43 2.62 -0.63 4.21
CA VAL A 43 3.90 -0.65 4.93
C VAL A 43 4.35 -2.11 4.98
N THR A 44 5.58 -2.41 4.63
CA THR A 44 6.10 -3.79 4.59
C THR A 44 7.48 -3.87 5.24
N PRO A 45 7.66 -4.73 6.27
CA PRO A 45 6.67 -5.50 6.99
C PRO A 45 5.65 -4.61 7.71
N MET A 46 4.45 -5.18 8.01
CA MET A 46 3.37 -4.45 8.67
C MET A 46 3.49 -4.47 10.20
N GLY A 47 4.63 -4.82 10.74
CA GLY A 47 4.89 -4.89 12.16
C GLY A 47 6.34 -5.14 12.49
N GLY A 48 6.59 -5.29 13.79
CA GLY A 48 7.90 -5.62 14.32
C GLY A 48 7.83 -6.09 15.78
N LYS A 49 8.91 -6.73 16.21
CA LYS A 49 9.00 -7.18 17.59
C LYS A 49 9.32 -6.02 18.52
N ILE A 50 8.62 -5.96 19.65
CA ILE A 50 8.87 -5.02 20.74
C ILE A 50 10.32 -5.11 21.21
N GLY A 51 10.94 -3.96 21.49
CA GLY A 51 12.32 -3.85 21.90
C GLY A 51 13.33 -4.02 20.76
N THR A 52 12.89 -4.04 19.50
CA THR A 52 13.77 -4.17 18.33
C THR A 52 13.60 -3.02 17.34
N GLU A 53 14.48 -3.00 16.35
CA GLU A 53 14.40 -2.13 15.17
C GLU A 53 14.13 -3.00 13.93
N THR A 54 13.22 -2.58 13.07
CA THR A 54 12.91 -3.25 11.81
C THR A 54 12.93 -2.25 10.66
N GLU A 55 13.43 -2.66 9.51
CA GLU A 55 13.37 -1.84 8.31
C GLU A 55 12.03 -2.04 7.61
N VAL A 56 11.36 -0.95 7.26
CA VAL A 56 10.09 -0.95 6.56
C VAL A 56 10.19 -0.19 5.26
N THR A 57 9.44 -0.67 4.27
CA THR A 57 9.23 0.00 2.99
C THR A 57 7.79 0.46 2.92
N ILE A 58 7.57 1.71 2.51
CA ILE A 58 6.24 2.25 2.28
C ILE A 58 5.93 2.31 0.79
N VAL A 59 4.67 2.10 0.42
CA VAL A 59 4.16 2.24 -0.94
C VAL A 59 2.87 3.06 -0.90
N GLY A 60 2.74 3.99 -1.83
CA GLY A 60 1.57 4.86 -1.88
C GLY A 60 1.54 5.75 -3.11
N ALA A 61 0.66 6.72 -3.10
CA ALA A 61 0.57 7.79 -4.09
C ALA A 61 0.82 9.14 -3.41
N ASP A 62 1.40 10.08 -4.17
CA ASP A 62 1.70 11.43 -3.69
C ASP A 62 2.51 11.45 -2.38
N LEU A 63 3.45 10.49 -2.24
CA LEU A 63 4.36 10.38 -1.11
C LEU A 63 5.71 11.06 -1.38
N ASP A 64 5.73 12.03 -2.30
CA ASP A 64 6.94 12.78 -2.63
C ASP A 64 7.47 13.52 -1.40
N GLU A 65 8.79 13.44 -1.19
CA GLU A 65 9.46 14.00 -0.03
C GLU A 65 8.82 13.51 1.30
N ALA A 66 8.56 12.19 1.39
CA ALA A 66 8.17 11.55 2.65
C ALA A 66 9.32 11.65 3.64
N ASP A 67 9.19 12.52 4.66
CA ASP A 67 10.25 12.84 5.61
C ASP A 67 10.20 11.99 6.87
N ALA A 68 8.98 11.62 7.31
CA ALA A 68 8.77 10.92 8.57
C ALA A 68 7.58 9.94 8.53
N LEU A 69 7.61 8.99 9.43
CA LEU A 69 6.44 8.20 9.82
C LEU A 69 5.98 8.66 11.21
N HIS A 70 4.68 8.91 11.32
CA HIS A 70 4.02 9.22 12.58
C HIS A 70 3.21 8.02 13.04
N PHE A 71 3.45 7.59 14.27
CA PHE A 71 2.73 6.49 14.91
C PHE A 71 1.79 7.00 15.98
N SER A 72 0.69 6.29 16.23
CA SER A 72 -0.26 6.61 17.30
C SER A 72 0.28 6.35 18.71
N HIS A 73 1.50 5.83 18.84
CA HIS A 73 2.17 5.59 20.12
C HIS A 73 3.57 6.21 20.12
N PRO A 74 3.93 7.02 21.15
CA PRO A 74 5.22 7.73 21.19
C PRO A 74 6.45 6.83 21.33
N GLY A 75 6.27 5.60 21.83
CA GLY A 75 7.33 4.61 21.92
C GLY A 75 7.65 3.91 20.60
N ILE A 76 6.94 4.22 19.50
CA ILE A 76 7.25 3.73 18.15
C ILE A 76 7.74 4.93 17.35
N THR A 77 9.00 4.86 16.91
CA THR A 77 9.65 5.95 16.18
C THR A 77 10.26 5.45 14.89
N ALA A 78 10.41 6.32 13.90
CA ALA A 78 11.02 5.98 12.63
C ALA A 78 12.12 6.96 12.24
N THR A 79 13.14 6.44 11.55
CA THR A 79 14.21 7.23 10.95
C THR A 79 14.27 6.92 9.46
N LEU A 80 14.23 7.95 8.62
CA LEU A 80 14.38 7.82 7.17
C LEU A 80 15.80 7.31 6.85
N LYS A 81 15.89 6.25 6.06
CA LYS A 81 17.16 5.68 5.56
C LYS A 81 17.43 6.04 4.11
N SER A 82 16.39 5.94 3.29
CA SER A 82 16.38 6.33 1.88
C SER A 82 14.92 6.55 1.43
N PRO A 83 14.67 7.09 0.24
CA PRO A 83 13.29 7.32 -0.21
C PRO A 83 12.41 6.08 -0.01
N ASN A 84 11.30 6.26 0.70
CA ASN A 84 10.33 5.21 1.05
C ASN A 84 10.84 4.06 1.95
N HIS A 85 12.05 4.16 2.51
CA HIS A 85 12.63 3.19 3.43
C HIS A 85 12.93 3.81 4.78
N PHE A 86 12.40 3.20 5.84
CA PHE A 86 12.54 3.70 7.21
C PHE A 86 13.02 2.58 8.13
N ALA A 87 13.84 2.94 9.10
CA ALA A 87 14.11 2.10 10.26
C ALA A 87 13.11 2.46 11.36
N VAL A 88 12.26 1.52 11.74
CA VAL A 88 11.24 1.68 12.78
C VAL A 88 11.74 1.01 14.05
N LYS A 89 11.86 1.78 15.12
CA LYS A 89 12.25 1.30 16.45
C LYS A 89 11.00 1.23 17.33
N ILE A 90 10.80 0.08 17.95
CA ILE A 90 9.71 -0.17 18.91
C ILE A 90 10.33 -0.29 20.30
N ALA A 91 9.97 0.62 21.18
CA ALA A 91 10.51 0.64 22.54
C ALA A 91 9.99 -0.54 23.37
N PRO A 92 10.76 -1.03 24.38
CA PRO A 92 10.37 -2.21 25.17
C PRO A 92 9.08 -2.05 25.98
N GLU A 93 8.71 -0.82 26.31
CA GLU A 93 7.49 -0.48 27.04
C GLU A 93 6.21 -0.43 26.19
N VAL A 94 6.33 -0.53 24.87
CA VAL A 94 5.17 -0.58 23.97
C VAL A 94 4.43 -1.89 24.20
N LEU A 95 3.13 -1.81 24.38
CA LEU A 95 2.30 -3.00 24.54
C LEU A 95 2.09 -3.73 23.20
N VAL A 96 1.90 -5.04 23.26
CA VAL A 96 1.47 -5.81 22.09
C VAL A 96 0.14 -5.28 21.59
N GLY A 97 0.05 -4.96 20.30
CA GLY A 97 -1.16 -4.39 19.73
C GLY A 97 -0.98 -3.78 18.35
N SER A 98 -2.07 -3.22 17.86
CA SER A 98 -2.12 -2.51 16.57
C SER A 98 -2.09 -1.01 16.79
N TYR A 99 -1.28 -0.33 16.00
CA TYR A 99 -1.05 1.11 16.05
C TYR A 99 -1.24 1.71 14.66
N ASP A 100 -1.74 2.93 14.60
CA ASP A 100 -1.77 3.67 13.34
C ASP A 100 -0.38 4.14 12.96
N VAL A 101 -0.04 4.03 11.68
CA VAL A 101 1.10 4.68 11.05
C VAL A 101 0.63 5.56 9.91
N ARG A 102 1.20 6.75 9.81
CA ARG A 102 0.96 7.73 8.73
C ARG A 102 2.28 8.23 8.20
N VAL A 103 2.30 8.54 6.91
CA VAL A 103 3.42 9.25 6.29
C VAL A 103 3.22 10.75 6.49
N VAL A 104 4.29 11.43 6.85
CA VAL A 104 4.37 12.88 6.88
C VAL A 104 5.40 13.31 5.84
N GLY A 105 5.06 14.27 5.02
CA GLY A 105 5.92 14.80 3.97
C GLY A 105 5.45 16.18 3.52
N LYS A 106 6.04 16.67 2.44
CA LYS A 106 5.77 18.01 1.90
C LYS A 106 4.30 18.26 1.56
N LEU A 107 3.59 17.23 1.09
CA LEU A 107 2.19 17.35 0.70
C LEU A 107 1.21 17.17 1.87
N GLY A 108 1.73 16.97 3.10
CA GLY A 108 0.92 16.82 4.30
C GLY A 108 1.02 15.43 4.92
N ILE A 109 -0.08 14.97 5.52
CA ILE A 109 -0.16 13.71 6.27
C ILE A 109 -1.09 12.75 5.51
N SER A 110 -0.66 11.50 5.35
CA SER A 110 -1.44 10.46 4.68
C SER A 110 -2.60 9.92 5.54
N ASN A 111 -3.44 9.09 4.92
CA ASN A 111 -4.34 8.19 5.63
C ASN A 111 -3.53 7.25 6.56
N PRO A 112 -4.16 6.71 7.63
CA PRO A 112 -3.52 5.71 8.48
C PRO A 112 -3.42 4.36 7.79
N ARG A 113 -2.43 3.57 8.24
CA ARG A 113 -2.33 2.14 8.05
C ARG A 113 -2.01 1.48 9.37
N THR A 114 -2.36 0.21 9.50
CA THR A 114 -2.08 -0.57 10.69
C THR A 114 -0.62 -1.00 10.73
N PHE A 115 0.01 -0.81 11.88
CA PHE A 115 1.33 -1.32 12.22
C PHE A 115 1.24 -2.13 13.51
N VAL A 116 1.73 -3.37 13.51
CA VAL A 116 1.60 -4.29 14.65
C VAL A 116 2.88 -4.34 15.46
N ALA A 117 2.79 -4.03 16.74
CA ALA A 117 3.87 -4.32 17.69
C ALA A 117 3.62 -5.70 18.32
N GLY A 118 4.50 -6.65 18.07
CA GLY A 118 4.39 -8.03 18.52
C GLY A 118 5.45 -8.43 19.54
N ASP A 119 5.25 -9.54 20.23
CA ASP A 119 6.20 -10.13 21.17
C ASP A 119 7.06 -11.25 20.54
N ARG A 120 6.76 -11.63 19.30
CA ARG A 120 7.37 -12.77 18.61
C ARG A 120 8.40 -12.31 17.59
N PRO A 121 9.41 -13.15 17.30
CA PRO A 121 10.32 -12.88 16.19
C PRO A 121 9.57 -12.87 14.87
N GLU A 122 9.94 -11.92 14.00
CA GLU A 122 9.33 -11.75 12.70
C GLU A 122 10.27 -12.18 11.58
N ILE A 123 9.70 -12.82 10.57
CA ILE A 123 10.38 -13.25 9.35
C ILE A 123 9.68 -12.59 8.18
N THR A 124 10.43 -11.92 7.33
CA THR A 124 9.88 -11.27 6.14
C THR A 124 10.15 -12.12 4.90
N ARG A 125 9.17 -12.21 4.04
CA ARG A 125 9.27 -12.91 2.75
C ARG A 125 10.37 -12.28 1.89
N THR A 126 11.34 -13.09 1.49
CA THR A 126 12.44 -12.64 0.62
C THR A 126 12.35 -13.19 -0.80
N LYS A 127 11.60 -14.28 -1.01
CA LYS A 127 11.43 -14.95 -2.31
C LYS A 127 10.06 -15.63 -2.39
N ALA A 128 9.66 -15.98 -3.59
CA ALA A 128 8.46 -16.79 -3.81
C ALA A 128 8.64 -18.22 -3.28
N HIS A 129 7.57 -18.79 -2.70
CA HIS A 129 7.49 -20.19 -2.26
C HIS A 129 6.10 -20.74 -2.63
N ASP A 130 5.80 -20.64 -3.93
CA ASP A 130 4.52 -20.94 -4.56
C ASP A 130 4.31 -22.43 -4.87
N LYS A 131 5.27 -23.29 -4.46
CA LYS A 131 5.22 -24.74 -4.66
C LYS A 131 5.61 -25.47 -3.37
N PRO A 132 5.06 -26.67 -3.13
CA PRO A 132 5.38 -27.46 -1.92
C PRO A 132 6.89 -27.69 -1.74
N GLU A 133 7.63 -27.91 -2.85
CA GLU A 133 9.07 -28.16 -2.81
C GLU A 133 9.87 -26.92 -2.39
N ALA A 134 9.31 -25.74 -2.64
CA ALA A 134 9.89 -24.45 -2.26
C ALA A 134 9.41 -23.97 -0.89
N ALA A 135 8.66 -24.79 -0.13
CA ALA A 135 8.11 -24.43 1.16
C ALA A 135 9.16 -23.89 2.12
N VAL A 136 8.90 -22.73 2.68
CA VAL A 136 9.78 -22.08 3.65
C VAL A 136 9.54 -22.67 5.04
N GLU A 137 10.63 -22.97 5.73
CA GLU A 137 10.54 -23.39 7.14
C GLU A 137 10.29 -22.19 8.03
N VAL A 138 9.20 -22.26 8.80
CA VAL A 138 8.80 -21.23 9.76
C VAL A 138 8.95 -21.80 11.17
N PRO A 139 9.85 -21.25 12.00
CA PRO A 139 9.98 -21.67 13.39
C PRO A 139 8.68 -21.47 14.16
N MET A 140 8.38 -22.42 15.03
CA MET A 140 7.22 -22.29 15.91
C MET A 140 7.33 -21.04 16.80
N GLY A 141 6.21 -20.35 16.99
CA GLY A 141 6.17 -19.13 17.79
C GLY A 141 6.73 -17.89 17.10
N SER A 142 6.87 -17.90 15.77
CA SER A 142 7.23 -16.72 14.96
C SER A 142 6.06 -16.18 14.16
N VAL A 143 6.23 -14.97 13.64
CA VAL A 143 5.33 -14.31 12.68
C VAL A 143 6.01 -14.29 11.32
N PHE A 144 5.29 -14.67 10.27
CA PHE A 144 5.77 -14.56 8.90
C PHE A 144 5.02 -13.46 8.16
N ASN A 145 5.77 -12.43 7.73
CA ASN A 145 5.27 -11.34 6.93
C ASN A 145 5.42 -11.66 5.44
N GLY A 146 4.29 -11.77 4.76
CA GLY A 146 4.24 -12.11 3.34
C GLY A 146 3.39 -11.14 2.54
N ASN A 147 3.63 -11.13 1.25
CA ASN A 147 2.82 -10.44 0.25
C ASN A 147 2.55 -11.43 -0.89
N VAL A 148 1.30 -11.65 -1.20
CA VAL A 148 0.89 -12.54 -2.28
C VAL A 148 0.07 -11.78 -3.31
N THR A 149 0.19 -12.18 -4.58
CA THR A 149 -0.67 -11.69 -5.66
C THR A 149 -1.98 -12.49 -5.72
N ALA A 150 -2.95 -11.99 -6.47
CA ALA A 150 -4.25 -12.67 -6.62
C ALA A 150 -4.08 -14.11 -7.12
N ALA A 151 -4.84 -15.03 -6.54
CA ALA A 151 -4.84 -16.47 -6.84
C ALA A 151 -3.48 -17.17 -6.65
N ALA A 152 -2.55 -16.59 -5.89
CA ALA A 152 -1.29 -17.22 -5.54
C ALA A 152 -1.43 -18.03 -4.24
N SER A 153 -0.58 -19.05 -4.12
CA SER A 153 -0.43 -19.84 -2.90
C SER A 153 1.00 -19.71 -2.40
N ASP A 154 1.15 -19.64 -1.09
CA ASP A 154 2.46 -19.71 -0.43
C ASP A 154 2.50 -20.96 0.46
N TYR A 155 3.58 -21.71 0.34
CA TYR A 155 3.79 -22.96 1.09
C TYR A 155 4.79 -22.74 2.21
N PHE A 156 4.39 -23.19 3.39
CA PHE A 156 5.20 -23.15 4.61
C PHE A 156 5.33 -24.56 5.18
N LYS A 157 6.42 -24.82 5.86
CA LYS A 157 6.60 -26.04 6.65
C LYS A 157 7.06 -25.68 8.05
N PHE A 158 6.60 -26.45 9.02
CA PHE A 158 6.97 -26.30 10.42
C PHE A 158 7.06 -27.68 11.08
N PRO A 159 7.94 -27.87 12.06
CA PRO A 159 8.02 -29.11 12.80
C PRO A 159 6.83 -29.24 13.76
N ALA A 160 6.16 -30.39 13.76
CA ALA A 160 5.10 -30.71 14.70
C ALA A 160 5.19 -32.17 15.11
N LYS A 161 4.85 -32.47 16.36
CA LYS A 161 4.83 -33.83 16.91
C LYS A 161 3.39 -34.34 16.97
N LYS A 162 3.22 -35.66 16.85
CA LYS A 162 1.91 -36.28 16.99
C LYS A 162 1.30 -35.95 18.39
N GLY A 163 0.07 -35.40 18.38
CA GLY A 163 -0.64 -34.97 19.58
C GLY A 163 -0.35 -33.51 20.00
N GLU A 164 0.57 -32.84 19.38
CA GLU A 164 0.80 -31.42 19.60
C GLU A 164 -0.35 -30.58 19.02
N ARG A 165 -0.79 -29.58 19.78
CA ARG A 165 -1.79 -28.61 19.31
C ARG A 165 -1.09 -27.39 18.75
N VAL A 166 -1.34 -27.07 17.50
CA VAL A 166 -0.78 -25.92 16.80
C VAL A 166 -1.91 -24.97 16.47
N LEU A 167 -1.71 -23.68 16.74
CA LEU A 167 -2.59 -22.60 16.30
C LEU A 167 -1.87 -21.84 15.16
N ILE A 168 -2.52 -21.80 14.00
CA ILE A 168 -2.07 -21.03 12.85
C ILE A 168 -3.08 -19.90 12.63
N VAL A 169 -2.60 -18.66 12.63
CA VAL A 169 -3.42 -17.47 12.42
C VAL A 169 -2.92 -16.76 11.16
N CYS A 170 -3.82 -16.44 10.26
CA CYS A 170 -3.53 -15.59 9.09
C CYS A 170 -4.25 -14.27 9.29
N ALA A 171 -3.52 -13.26 9.75
CA ALA A 171 -4.03 -11.90 9.89
C ALA A 171 -4.13 -11.24 8.50
N THR A 172 -5.28 -10.62 8.21
CA THR A 172 -5.50 -9.93 6.94
C THR A 172 -6.26 -8.63 7.13
N LYS A 173 -7.56 -8.67 7.32
CA LYS A 173 -8.38 -7.46 7.49
C LYS A 173 -7.99 -6.65 8.72
N GLU A 174 -7.55 -7.31 9.76
CA GLU A 174 -7.08 -6.73 11.02
C GLU A 174 -5.82 -5.87 10.83
N ILE A 175 -5.12 -6.08 9.72
CA ILE A 175 -3.91 -5.37 9.33
C ILE A 175 -4.08 -4.63 7.99
N ASP A 176 -5.30 -4.20 7.67
CA ASP A 176 -5.66 -3.47 6.44
C ASP A 176 -5.35 -4.20 5.12
N SER A 177 -5.14 -5.51 5.16
CA SER A 177 -4.95 -6.30 3.94
C SER A 177 -6.28 -6.53 3.22
N ARG A 178 -6.27 -6.40 1.91
CA ARG A 178 -7.43 -6.70 1.04
C ARG A 178 -7.55 -8.19 0.71
N MET A 179 -6.66 -9.01 1.25
CA MET A 179 -6.63 -10.45 0.99
C MET A 179 -7.78 -11.17 1.69
N SER A 180 -8.38 -12.14 1.00
CA SER A 180 -9.25 -13.15 1.59
C SER A 180 -8.52 -14.49 1.57
N PRO A 181 -7.87 -14.89 2.68
CA PRO A 181 -7.02 -16.08 2.70
C PRO A 181 -7.83 -17.35 2.84
N ALA A 182 -7.29 -18.44 2.31
CA ALA A 182 -7.67 -19.81 2.66
C ALA A 182 -6.44 -20.52 3.23
N LEU A 183 -6.59 -21.21 4.35
CA LEU A 183 -5.53 -22.01 4.95
C LEU A 183 -5.85 -23.50 4.75
N ALA A 184 -4.86 -24.25 4.32
CA ALA A 184 -4.90 -25.71 4.29
C ALA A 184 -3.65 -26.25 5.00
N VAL A 185 -3.83 -27.28 5.80
CA VAL A 185 -2.74 -27.95 6.51
C VAL A 185 -2.65 -29.37 5.99
N HIS A 186 -1.47 -29.78 5.58
CA HIS A 186 -1.19 -31.09 5.04
C HIS A 186 -0.15 -31.81 5.90
N ASP A 187 -0.19 -33.13 5.91
CA ASP A 187 0.89 -33.93 6.47
C ASP A 187 2.11 -33.95 5.52
N ALA A 188 3.19 -34.57 5.97
CA ALA A 188 4.41 -34.68 5.14
C ALA A 188 4.22 -35.47 3.83
N ALA A 189 3.12 -36.17 3.69
CA ALA A 189 2.74 -36.90 2.47
C ALA A 189 1.79 -36.08 1.57
N GLY A 190 1.47 -34.81 1.94
CA GLY A 190 0.59 -33.94 1.17
C GLY A 190 -0.91 -34.23 1.30
N ARG A 191 -1.32 -34.94 2.37
CA ARG A 191 -2.73 -35.31 2.63
C ARG A 191 -3.34 -34.45 3.70
#